data_9d96644fc61a14eaffe60e7972c36ef6
#
_entry.id   9d96644fc61a14eaffe60e7972c36ef6
#
_cell.length_a   1.000
_cell.length_b   1.000
_cell.length_c   1.000
_cell.angle_alpha   90.00
_cell.angle_beta   90.00
_cell.angle_gamma   90.00
#
_symmetry.space_group_name_H-M   'P 1'
#
loop_
_entity.id
_entity.type
_entity.pdbx_description
1 polymer ?
#
loop_
_entity_poly.entity_id
_entity_poly.type
_entity_poly.pdbx_seq_one_letter_code
_entity_poly.pdbx_strand_id
1 'polypeptide(L)'
;MALEESVLEVAVLDVKPGQEQEFEVAFAQAQEIISGMRGYISHQLQRCLENDSRYLLLVNWQSLEDHTEGFRGSAQYQDWKTLLHHFYDPFPMVEHYRAVAPAN
;
A
#
# COMPACT_ATOMS: atom_id res chain seq x y z
N MET A 1 13.57 -20.35 -0.43
CA MET A 1 13.42 -19.13 -1.22
C MET A 1 12.85 -18.04 -0.37
N ALA A 2 13.33 -16.86 -0.62
CA ALA A 2 12.88 -15.70 0.15
C ALA A 2 11.38 -15.44 0.01
N LEU A 3 10.76 -15.86 -1.11
CA LEU A 3 9.35 -15.61 -1.33
C LEU A 3 8.45 -16.26 -0.29
N GLU A 4 8.89 -17.39 0.30
CA GLU A 4 8.09 -18.04 1.33
C GLU A 4 8.04 -17.23 2.61
N GLU A 5 9.02 -16.35 2.78
CA GLU A 5 9.09 -15.49 3.96
C GLU A 5 8.57 -14.10 3.71
N SER A 6 8.21 -13.80 2.45
CA SER A 6 7.69 -12.49 2.11
C SER A 6 6.33 -12.27 2.76
N VAL A 7 5.99 -11.00 2.89
CA VAL A 7 4.78 -10.58 3.58
C VAL A 7 3.98 -9.70 2.64
N LEU A 8 2.68 -9.94 2.55
CA LEU A 8 1.77 -9.11 1.77
C LEU A 8 1.09 -8.11 2.69
N GLU A 9 1.31 -6.83 2.43
CA GLU A 9 0.55 -5.76 3.07
C GLU A 9 -0.74 -5.56 2.29
N VAL A 10 -1.87 -5.49 2.99
CA VAL A 10 -3.19 -5.25 2.39
C VAL A 10 -3.83 -4.06 3.08
N ALA A 11 -4.18 -3.05 2.30
CA ALA A 11 -4.85 -1.87 2.82
C ALA A 11 -6.09 -1.59 1.97
N VAL A 12 -7.24 -1.47 2.63
CA VAL A 12 -8.48 -1.04 1.96
C VAL A 12 -8.53 0.47 2.08
N LEU A 13 -8.54 1.16 0.95
CA LEU A 13 -8.47 2.61 0.89
C LEU A 13 -9.83 3.16 0.45
N ASP A 14 -10.58 3.71 1.39
CA ASP A 14 -11.85 4.36 1.08
C ASP A 14 -11.56 5.83 0.82
N VAL A 15 -11.52 6.20 -0.45
CA VAL A 15 -11.24 7.57 -0.90
C VAL A 15 -12.52 8.39 -0.81
N LYS A 16 -12.41 9.63 -0.41
CA LYS A 16 -13.56 10.53 -0.31
C LYS A 16 -14.23 10.65 -1.68
N PRO A 17 -15.56 10.49 -1.75
CA PRO A 17 -16.25 10.54 -3.03
C PRO A 17 -15.98 11.85 -3.78
N GLY A 18 -15.73 11.72 -5.08
CA GLY A 18 -15.40 12.85 -5.94
C GLY A 18 -13.93 13.16 -6.02
N GLN A 19 -13.09 12.49 -5.23
CA GLN A 19 -11.65 12.74 -5.21
C GLN A 19 -10.84 11.59 -5.81
N GLU A 20 -11.51 10.66 -6.50
CA GLU A 20 -10.84 9.46 -7.01
C GLU A 20 -9.74 9.79 -8.01
N GLN A 21 -10.01 10.70 -8.94
CA GLN A 21 -9.02 11.04 -9.96
C GLN A 21 -7.80 11.72 -9.35
N GLU A 22 -8.04 12.64 -8.42
CA GLU A 22 -6.95 13.33 -7.72
C GLU A 22 -6.11 12.34 -6.90
N PHE A 23 -6.78 11.36 -6.29
CA PHE A 23 -6.08 10.32 -5.54
C PHE A 23 -5.18 9.50 -6.48
N GLU A 24 -5.69 9.12 -7.65
CA GLU A 24 -4.89 8.32 -8.58
C GLU A 24 -3.67 9.07 -9.08
N VAL A 25 -3.80 10.37 -9.31
CA VAL A 25 -2.65 11.22 -9.69
C VAL A 25 -1.63 11.27 -8.54
N ALA A 26 -2.11 11.46 -7.32
CA ALA A 26 -1.24 11.49 -6.15
C ALA A 26 -0.55 10.15 -5.93
N PHE A 27 -1.26 9.05 -6.15
CA PHE A 27 -0.68 7.73 -5.98
C PHE A 27 0.41 7.46 -7.02
N ALA A 28 0.24 7.97 -8.24
CA ALA A 28 1.28 7.84 -9.27
C ALA A 28 2.60 8.45 -8.81
N GLN A 29 2.55 9.54 -8.04
CA GLN A 29 3.75 10.11 -7.44
C GLN A 29 4.21 9.32 -6.23
N ALA A 30 3.28 8.93 -5.37
CA ALA A 30 3.62 8.25 -4.12
C ALA A 30 4.28 6.90 -4.36
N GLN A 31 3.91 6.19 -5.43
CA GLN A 31 4.50 4.87 -5.68
C GLN A 31 6.00 4.93 -5.95
N GLU A 32 6.51 6.09 -6.41
CA GLU A 32 7.96 6.28 -6.56
C GLU A 32 8.67 6.23 -5.21
N ILE A 33 7.97 6.66 -4.16
CA ILE A 33 8.54 6.65 -2.82
C ILE A 33 8.64 5.23 -2.29
N ILE A 34 7.52 4.49 -2.33
CA ILE A 34 7.49 3.16 -1.73
C ILE A 34 8.36 2.17 -2.49
N SER A 35 8.43 2.31 -3.82
CA SER A 35 9.22 1.38 -4.64
C SER A 35 10.71 1.54 -4.43
N GLY A 36 11.16 2.64 -3.84
CA GLY A 36 12.56 2.85 -3.52
C GLY A 36 12.95 2.37 -2.12
N MET A 37 12.01 1.84 -1.35
CA MET A 37 12.29 1.45 0.02
C MET A 37 12.98 0.10 0.10
N ARG A 38 13.84 -0.05 1.11
CA ARG A 38 14.50 -1.32 1.38
C ARG A 38 13.45 -2.38 1.71
N GLY A 39 13.59 -3.54 1.09
CA GLY A 39 12.69 -4.66 1.34
C GLY A 39 11.45 -4.66 0.49
N TYR A 40 11.21 -3.60 -0.28
CA TYR A 40 10.09 -3.55 -1.20
C TYR A 40 10.31 -4.56 -2.34
N ILE A 41 9.26 -5.32 -2.68
CA ILE A 41 9.32 -6.27 -3.80
C ILE A 41 8.46 -5.80 -4.95
N SER A 42 7.18 -5.55 -4.70
CA SER A 42 6.23 -5.15 -5.73
C SER A 42 4.97 -4.59 -5.09
N HIS A 43 4.14 -3.94 -5.89
CA HIS A 43 2.84 -3.47 -5.41
C HIS A 43 1.82 -3.44 -6.52
N GLN A 44 0.56 -3.40 -6.12
CA GLN A 44 -0.57 -3.14 -7.01
C GLN A 44 -1.55 -2.23 -6.31
N LEU A 45 -2.16 -1.33 -7.07
CA LEU A 45 -3.31 -0.58 -6.61
C LEU A 45 -4.48 -0.99 -7.51
N GLN A 46 -5.55 -1.51 -6.90
CA GLN A 46 -6.73 -1.95 -7.63
C GLN A 46 -7.94 -1.14 -7.20
N ARG A 47 -8.85 -0.89 -8.13
CA ARG A 47 -10.12 -0.23 -7.80
C ARG A 47 -11.19 -1.29 -7.64
N CYS A 48 -12.03 -1.12 -6.62
CA CYS A 48 -13.17 -1.99 -6.39
C CYS A 48 -14.21 -1.79 -7.51
N LEU A 49 -14.72 -2.88 -8.05
CA LEU A 49 -15.72 -2.78 -9.12
C LEU A 49 -17.10 -2.44 -8.58
N GLU A 50 -17.38 -2.82 -7.34
CA GLU A 50 -18.67 -2.57 -6.71
C GLU A 50 -18.75 -1.21 -6.01
N ASN A 51 -17.60 -0.54 -5.83
CA ASN A 51 -17.56 0.75 -5.14
C ASN A 51 -16.48 1.61 -5.78
N ASP A 52 -16.89 2.62 -6.54
CA ASP A 52 -15.97 3.43 -7.34
C ASP A 52 -14.96 4.21 -6.51
N SER A 53 -15.23 4.42 -5.23
CA SER A 53 -14.36 5.18 -4.35
C SER A 53 -13.45 4.31 -3.50
N ARG A 54 -13.53 2.99 -3.64
CA ARG A 54 -12.71 2.08 -2.84
C ARG A 54 -11.60 1.48 -3.67
N TYR A 55 -10.40 1.48 -3.09
CA TYR A 55 -9.22 0.89 -3.69
C TYR A 55 -8.63 -0.15 -2.76
N LEU A 56 -7.86 -1.06 -3.33
CA LEU A 56 -7.12 -2.06 -2.58
C LEU A 56 -5.65 -1.89 -2.91
N LEU A 57 -4.85 -1.61 -1.88
CA LEU A 57 -3.40 -1.52 -2.04
C LEU A 57 -2.78 -2.81 -1.55
N LEU A 58 -1.99 -3.43 -2.42
CA LEU A 58 -1.28 -4.68 -2.13
C LEU A 58 0.20 -4.41 -2.31
N VAL A 59 0.98 -4.63 -1.25
CA VAL A 59 2.43 -4.43 -1.32
C VAL A 59 3.13 -5.67 -0.79
N ASN A 60 4.05 -6.20 -1.58
CA ASN A 60 4.88 -7.33 -1.15
C ASN A 60 6.19 -6.80 -0.57
N TRP A 61 6.51 -7.24 0.63
CA TRP A 61 7.72 -6.87 1.37
C TRP A 61 8.54 -8.12 1.66
N GLN A 62 9.87 -7.96 1.73
CA GLN A 62 10.74 -9.07 2.09
C GLN A 62 10.52 -9.52 3.53
N SER A 63 10.16 -8.58 4.42
CA SER A 63 9.86 -8.90 5.81
C SER A 63 8.81 -7.94 6.34
N LEU A 64 8.16 -8.34 7.44
CA LEU A 64 7.18 -7.48 8.11
C LEU A 64 7.85 -6.19 8.59
N GLU A 65 9.06 -6.31 9.14
CA GLU A 65 9.78 -5.18 9.71
C GLU A 65 10.17 -4.15 8.65
N ASP A 66 10.41 -4.58 7.42
CA ASP A 66 10.70 -3.63 6.34
C ASP A 66 9.55 -2.64 6.16
N HIS A 67 8.31 -3.08 6.35
CA HIS A 67 7.16 -2.19 6.28
C HIS A 67 6.93 -1.46 7.61
N THR A 68 6.78 -2.21 8.71
CA THR A 68 6.29 -1.64 9.96
C THR A 68 7.33 -0.76 10.66
N GLU A 69 8.62 -1.06 10.47
CA GLU A 69 9.70 -0.29 11.10
C GLU A 69 10.49 0.47 10.07
N GLY A 70 10.88 -0.18 8.97
CA GLY A 70 11.68 0.48 7.95
C GLY A 70 10.94 1.61 7.26
N PHE A 71 9.83 1.31 6.59
CA PHE A 71 9.09 2.32 5.86
C PHE A 71 8.38 3.29 6.80
N ARG A 72 7.58 2.77 7.73
CA ARG A 72 6.82 3.64 8.63
C ARG A 72 7.71 4.50 9.52
N GLY A 73 8.93 4.06 9.80
CA GLY A 73 9.88 4.83 10.60
C GLY A 73 10.76 5.76 9.78
N SER A 74 10.57 5.83 8.47
CA SER A 74 11.46 6.59 7.59
C SER A 74 10.95 8.02 7.35
N ALA A 75 11.88 8.89 6.93
CA ALA A 75 11.51 10.24 6.49
C ALA A 75 10.62 10.18 5.24
N GLN A 76 10.87 9.20 4.37
CA GLN A 76 10.09 9.02 3.14
C GLN A 76 8.62 8.75 3.44
N TYR A 77 8.32 8.10 4.57
CA TYR A 77 6.94 7.84 4.94
C TYR A 77 6.17 9.13 5.19
N GLN A 78 6.82 10.19 5.68
CA GLN A 78 6.17 11.46 5.89
C GLN A 78 5.69 12.05 4.56
N ASP A 79 6.49 11.94 3.51
CA ASP A 79 6.08 12.38 2.18
C ASP A 79 4.93 11.54 1.63
N TRP A 80 4.98 10.23 1.85
CA TRP A 80 3.90 9.31 1.49
C TRP A 80 2.59 9.73 2.15
N LYS A 81 2.62 10.01 3.46
CA LYS A 81 1.44 10.45 4.20
C LYS A 81 0.90 11.77 3.64
N THR A 82 1.78 12.72 3.39
CA THR A 82 1.38 14.04 2.89
C THR A 82 0.65 13.91 1.56
N LEU A 83 1.12 13.01 0.69
CA LEU A 83 0.48 12.83 -0.60
C LEU A 83 -0.87 12.12 -0.51
N LEU A 84 -1.06 11.20 0.44
CA LEU A 84 -2.16 10.24 0.34
C LEU A 84 -3.18 10.27 1.48
N HIS A 85 -2.75 10.54 2.73
CA HIS A 85 -3.62 10.26 3.87
C HIS A 85 -4.86 11.14 3.93
N HIS A 86 -4.80 12.35 3.38
CA HIS A 86 -5.96 13.25 3.41
C HIS A 86 -7.11 12.79 2.50
N PHE A 87 -6.86 11.82 1.63
CA PHE A 87 -7.90 11.30 0.74
C PHE A 87 -8.82 10.30 1.43
N TYR A 88 -8.43 9.74 2.58
CA TYR A 88 -9.10 8.57 3.16
C TYR A 88 -10.16 8.96 4.17
N ASP A 89 -11.32 8.28 4.09
CA ASP A 89 -12.39 8.39 5.06
C ASP A 89 -13.27 7.13 4.96
N PRO A 90 -13.24 6.24 5.93
CA PRO A 90 -12.44 6.26 7.16
C PRO A 90 -10.96 5.99 6.89
N PHE A 91 -10.13 6.23 7.90
CA PHE A 91 -8.71 5.92 7.78
C PHE A 91 -8.52 4.42 7.64
N PRO A 92 -7.65 3.95 6.73
CA PRO A 92 -7.56 2.53 6.43
C PRO A 92 -6.95 1.71 7.56
N MET A 93 -7.46 0.48 7.69
CA MET A 93 -6.81 -0.56 8.46
C MET A 93 -5.86 -1.31 7.54
N VAL A 94 -4.66 -1.58 8.03
CA VAL A 94 -3.63 -2.28 7.27
C VAL A 94 -3.38 -3.62 7.92
N GLU A 95 -3.44 -4.68 7.12
CA GLU A 95 -3.19 -6.04 7.58
C GLU A 95 -2.07 -6.66 6.78
N HIS A 96 -1.44 -7.67 7.35
CA HIS A 96 -0.34 -8.37 6.71
C HIS A 96 -0.67 -9.85 6.60
N TYR A 97 -0.31 -10.44 5.45
CA TYR A 97 -0.65 -11.82 5.13
C TYR A 97 0.59 -12.56 4.64
N ARG A 98 0.62 -13.84 4.91
CA ARG A 98 1.67 -14.73 4.40
C ARG A 98 0.99 -15.89 3.70
N ALA A 99 1.55 -16.30 2.57
CA ALA A 99 0.97 -17.39 1.80
C ALA A 99 0.99 -18.68 2.61
N VAL A 100 -0.16 -19.37 2.64
CA VAL A 100 -0.29 -20.69 3.27
C VAL A 100 -0.32 -21.76 2.20
N ALA A 101 -0.95 -21.46 1.07
CA ALA A 101 -1.08 -22.38 -0.06
C ALA A 101 -0.77 -21.60 -1.34
N PRO A 102 0.52 -21.39 -1.62
CA PRO A 102 0.88 -20.58 -2.79
C PRO A 102 0.48 -21.26 -4.08
N ALA A 103 0.01 -20.47 -5.04
CA ALA A 103 -0.32 -20.94 -6.37
C ALA A 103 0.96 -21.30 -7.13
N ASN A 104 0.84 -22.24 -8.04
CA ASN A 104 1.96 -22.65 -8.89
C ASN A 104 2.06 -21.78 -10.13
#